data_62afc456e514c73e81bba95b7a726a23
#
_entry.id   62afc456e514c73e81bba95b7a726a23
#
_cell.length_a   1.000
_cell.length_b   1.000
_cell.length_c   1.000
_cell.angle_alpha   90.00
_cell.angle_beta   90.00
_cell.angle_gamma   90.00
#
_symmetry.space_group_name_H-M   'P 1'
#
loop_
_entity.id
_entity.type
_entity.pdbx_description
1 polymer ?
#
loop_
_entity_poly.entity_id
_entity_poly.type
_entity_poly.pdbx_seq_one_letter_code
_entity_poly.pdbx_strand_id
1 'polypeptide(L)'
;VASAADVAAKLRRLGGDGFRRVVEQALIATAEKAEQAAKDNVRALTVTRSGNLYGSITGFVRTGDQGPEAVVRAGGRSPEGKWLGYARTIEYGSDGPIRAKPGKYLRIPMKAALTQGGSDRYGGPLRTMAPGLFRVVQIPPKTGKLYLLHIPSGKLWYRLVRAVTVRARPFLRPGAEVAAGLFPRYLAKNLSRALNA
;
A
#
# COMPACT_ATOMS: atom_id res chain seq x y z
N VAL A 1 -16.47 33.46 -29.00
CA VAL A 1 -15.74 32.20 -29.25
C VAL A 1 -14.38 32.60 -29.76
N ALA A 2 -13.30 32.19 -29.05
CA ALA A 2 -11.92 32.47 -29.47
C ALA A 2 -11.65 31.83 -30.84
N SER A 3 -11.03 32.56 -31.76
CA SER A 3 -10.68 32.03 -33.08
C SER A 3 -9.49 31.04 -32.94
N ALA A 4 -9.33 30.14 -33.91
CA ALA A 4 -8.17 29.25 -33.96
C ALA A 4 -6.84 30.02 -33.98
N ALA A 5 -6.84 31.23 -34.60
CA ALA A 5 -5.67 32.12 -34.61
C ALA A 5 -5.34 32.67 -33.21
N ASP A 6 -6.35 33.03 -32.41
CA ASP A 6 -6.16 33.52 -31.03
C ASP A 6 -5.60 32.38 -30.13
N VAL A 7 -6.12 31.17 -30.29
CA VAL A 7 -5.61 29.98 -29.57
C VAL A 7 -4.16 29.69 -29.97
N ALA A 8 -3.84 29.74 -31.27
CA ALA A 8 -2.47 29.52 -31.74
C ALA A 8 -1.49 30.62 -31.26
N ALA A 9 -1.93 31.88 -31.21
CA ALA A 9 -1.13 32.99 -30.66
C ALA A 9 -0.86 32.80 -29.16
N LYS A 10 -1.87 32.40 -28.38
CA LYS A 10 -1.76 32.12 -26.96
C LYS A 10 -0.82 30.95 -26.70
N LEU A 11 -0.92 29.86 -27.48
CA LEU A 11 -0.02 28.70 -27.38
C LEU A 11 1.44 29.07 -27.68
N ARG A 12 1.68 29.93 -28.68
CA ARG A 12 3.04 30.45 -28.97
C ARG A 12 3.58 31.30 -27.82
N ARG A 13 2.75 32.16 -27.19
CA ARG A 13 3.14 32.95 -26.01
C ARG A 13 3.49 32.06 -24.81
N LEU A 14 2.75 30.98 -24.65
CA LEU A 14 3.04 30.02 -23.56
C LEU A 14 4.46 29.46 -23.66
N GLY A 15 4.96 29.26 -24.90
CA GLY A 15 6.30 28.72 -25.17
C GLY A 15 6.49 27.29 -24.66
N GLY A 16 7.65 26.72 -24.91
CA GLY A 16 7.98 25.36 -24.48
C GLY A 16 8.01 25.20 -22.96
N ASP A 17 8.58 26.15 -22.24
CA ASP A 17 8.69 26.12 -20.79
C ASP A 17 7.34 26.30 -20.08
N GLY A 18 6.49 27.17 -20.63
CA GLY A 18 5.11 27.34 -20.13
C GLY A 18 4.29 26.06 -20.28
N PHE A 19 4.35 25.42 -21.43
CA PHE A 19 3.68 24.15 -21.66
C PHE A 19 4.22 23.04 -20.76
N ARG A 20 5.55 22.97 -20.59
CA ARG A 20 6.19 22.02 -19.67
C ARG A 20 5.67 22.18 -18.25
N ARG A 21 5.55 23.40 -17.73
CA ARG A 21 4.96 23.68 -16.40
C ARG A 21 3.51 23.21 -16.30
N VAL A 22 2.71 23.44 -17.35
CA VAL A 22 1.32 22.99 -17.40
C VAL A 22 1.21 21.47 -17.31
N VAL A 23 2.06 20.73 -18.04
CA VAL A 23 2.13 19.28 -17.99
C VAL A 23 2.57 18.80 -16.62
N GLU A 24 3.62 19.40 -16.05
CA GLU A 24 4.13 19.06 -14.73
C GLU A 24 3.08 19.24 -13.63
N GLN A 25 2.36 20.35 -13.64
CA GLN A 25 1.24 20.58 -12.71
C GLN A 25 0.11 19.54 -12.87
N ALA A 26 -0.19 19.13 -14.10
CA ALA A 26 -1.17 18.07 -14.34
C ALA A 26 -0.69 16.71 -13.82
N LEU A 27 0.61 16.41 -13.98
CA LEU A 27 1.21 15.19 -13.44
C LEU A 27 1.24 15.18 -11.92
N ILE A 28 1.55 16.31 -11.25
CA ILE A 28 1.48 16.45 -9.80
C ILE A 28 0.07 16.12 -9.30
N ALA A 29 -0.95 16.77 -9.87
CA ALA A 29 -2.34 16.51 -9.50
C ALA A 29 -2.76 15.04 -9.74
N THR A 30 -2.22 14.42 -10.79
CA THR A 30 -2.45 12.99 -11.08
C THR A 30 -1.77 12.11 -10.04
N ALA A 31 -0.53 12.40 -9.66
CA ALA A 31 0.20 11.65 -8.63
C ALA A 31 -0.47 11.74 -7.26
N GLU A 32 -0.92 12.93 -6.86
CA GLU A 32 -1.69 13.14 -5.63
C GLU A 32 -3.00 12.35 -5.63
N LYS A 33 -3.70 12.34 -6.76
CA LYS A 33 -4.94 11.57 -6.90
C LYS A 33 -4.68 10.06 -6.86
N ALA A 34 -3.61 9.58 -7.47
CA ALA A 34 -3.18 8.18 -7.40
C ALA A 34 -2.84 7.77 -5.97
N GLU A 35 -2.11 8.62 -5.24
CA GLU A 35 -1.81 8.42 -3.83
C GLU A 35 -3.08 8.30 -2.99
N GLN A 36 -3.99 9.25 -3.12
CA GLN A 36 -5.25 9.24 -2.36
C GLN A 36 -6.08 8.00 -2.68
N ALA A 37 -6.25 7.66 -3.95
CA ALA A 37 -7.01 6.48 -4.34
C ALA A 37 -6.37 5.18 -3.85
N ALA A 38 -5.04 5.05 -3.90
CA ALA A 38 -4.34 3.90 -3.35
C ALA A 38 -4.49 3.80 -1.82
N LYS A 39 -4.46 4.92 -1.11
CA LYS A 39 -4.73 5.00 0.33
C LYS A 39 -6.16 4.57 0.68
N ASP A 40 -7.14 4.98 -0.09
CA ASP A 40 -8.54 4.60 0.10
C ASP A 40 -8.74 3.10 -0.17
N ASN A 41 -8.10 2.55 -1.21
CA ASN A 41 -8.08 1.12 -1.50
C ASN A 41 -7.48 0.32 -0.32
N VAL A 42 -6.36 0.76 0.27
CA VAL A 42 -5.79 0.10 1.45
C VAL A 42 -6.75 0.10 2.63
N ARG A 43 -7.45 1.20 2.87
CA ARG A 43 -8.47 1.28 3.94
C ARG A 43 -9.61 0.31 3.70
N ALA A 44 -10.07 0.16 2.46
CA ALA A 44 -11.16 -0.75 2.10
C ALA A 44 -10.75 -2.24 2.17
N LEU A 45 -9.48 -2.56 1.84
CA LEU A 45 -9.02 -3.94 1.71
C LEU A 45 -8.52 -4.56 3.01
N THR A 46 -8.10 -3.76 3.97
CA THR A 46 -7.40 -4.26 5.16
C THR A 46 -7.90 -3.61 6.43
N VAL A 47 -7.96 -4.41 7.48
CA VAL A 47 -7.88 -3.87 8.82
C VAL A 47 -6.47 -3.31 8.95
N THR A 48 -6.34 -1.99 8.90
CA THR A 48 -5.07 -1.27 9.03
C THR A 48 -4.52 -1.50 10.43
N ARG A 49 -3.58 -2.46 10.55
CA ARG A 49 -3.04 -2.86 11.86
C ARG A 49 -2.12 -1.82 12.48
N SER A 50 -1.28 -1.18 11.68
CA SER A 50 -0.27 -0.22 12.17
C SER A 50 -0.29 1.12 11.44
N GLY A 51 -1.10 1.27 10.41
CA GLY A 51 -1.07 2.47 9.54
C GLY A 51 0.19 2.60 8.66
N ASN A 52 1.22 1.79 8.90
CA ASN A 52 2.51 1.94 8.23
C ASN A 52 2.43 1.78 6.72
N LEU A 53 1.62 0.82 6.21
CA LEU A 53 1.41 0.68 4.77
C LEU A 53 0.74 1.92 4.19
N TYR A 54 -0.32 2.39 4.84
CA TYR A 54 -1.02 3.62 4.46
C TYR A 54 -0.08 4.83 4.43
N GLY A 55 0.71 5.02 5.49
CA GLY A 55 1.69 6.11 5.61
C GLY A 55 2.87 5.99 4.63
N SER A 56 3.12 4.80 4.06
CA SER A 56 4.21 4.58 3.10
C SER A 56 3.79 4.82 1.64
N ILE A 57 2.50 5.06 1.39
CA ILE A 57 2.02 5.36 0.05
C ILE A 57 2.32 6.82 -0.27
N THR A 58 3.06 7.06 -1.35
CA THR A 58 3.44 8.39 -1.80
C THR A 58 3.28 8.52 -3.31
N GLY A 59 2.70 9.64 -3.75
CA GLY A 59 2.62 10.05 -5.14
C GLY A 59 3.63 11.18 -5.40
N PHE A 60 4.34 11.14 -6.51
CA PHE A 60 5.29 12.18 -6.91
C PHE A 60 5.53 12.17 -8.42
N VAL A 61 6.13 13.23 -8.92
CA VAL A 61 6.58 13.31 -10.30
C VAL A 61 8.09 13.07 -10.33
N ARG A 62 8.54 12.27 -11.29
CA ARG A 62 9.97 12.09 -11.57
C ARG A 62 10.24 12.23 -13.07
N THR A 63 11.49 12.47 -13.42
CA THR A 63 11.92 12.40 -14.81
C THR A 63 12.27 10.94 -15.13
N GLY A 64 11.52 10.34 -16.05
CA GLY A 64 11.80 9.03 -16.64
C GLY A 64 12.54 9.19 -17.97
N ASP A 65 12.82 8.05 -18.63
CA ASP A 65 13.55 8.02 -19.91
C ASP A 65 12.78 8.71 -21.06
N GLN A 66 11.45 8.75 -20.97
CA GLN A 66 10.57 9.38 -21.97
C GLN A 66 10.04 10.75 -21.54
N GLY A 67 10.55 11.31 -20.44
CA GLY A 67 10.12 12.60 -19.88
C GLY A 67 9.52 12.49 -18.49
N PRO A 68 8.83 13.55 -18.02
CA PRO A 68 8.23 13.56 -16.69
C PRO A 68 7.06 12.57 -16.60
N GLU A 69 7.02 11.81 -15.52
CA GLU A 69 5.98 10.82 -15.23
C GLU A 69 5.45 10.96 -13.80
N ALA A 70 4.13 10.75 -13.63
CA ALA A 70 3.51 10.64 -12.32
C ALA A 70 3.67 9.21 -11.80
N VAL A 71 4.17 9.07 -10.58
CA VAL A 71 4.45 7.78 -9.95
C VAL A 71 3.72 7.69 -8.62
N VAL A 72 3.12 6.55 -8.35
CA VAL A 72 2.65 6.18 -7.01
C VAL A 72 3.40 4.94 -6.55
N ARG A 73 3.91 4.97 -5.34
CA ARG A 73 4.63 3.85 -4.74
C ARG A 73 4.15 3.57 -3.32
N ALA A 74 4.38 2.36 -2.85
CA ALA A 74 4.18 1.96 -1.46
C ALA A 74 5.34 1.08 -0.99
N GLY A 75 5.60 1.10 0.31
CA GLY A 75 6.70 0.35 0.92
C GLY A 75 7.95 1.22 1.10
N GLY A 76 9.11 0.58 1.18
CA GLY A 76 10.32 1.27 1.59
C GLY A 76 10.44 1.35 3.11
N ARG A 77 10.98 2.44 3.63
CA ARG A 77 11.04 2.69 5.08
C ARG A 77 9.79 3.40 5.56
N SER A 78 9.22 2.93 6.68
CA SER A 78 8.16 3.68 7.39
C SER A 78 8.72 4.99 7.93
N PRO A 79 7.86 5.95 8.35
CA PRO A 79 8.31 7.14 9.07
C PRO A 79 9.17 6.82 10.31
N GLU A 80 8.95 5.65 10.91
CA GLU A 80 9.72 5.12 12.05
C GLU A 80 10.99 4.38 11.63
N GLY A 81 11.39 4.43 10.36
CA GLY A 81 12.59 3.80 9.82
C GLY A 81 12.50 2.28 9.57
N LYS A 82 11.38 1.63 9.82
CA LYS A 82 11.19 0.18 9.59
C LYS A 82 10.97 -0.12 8.11
N TRP A 83 11.63 -1.16 7.62
CA TRP A 83 11.46 -1.62 6.24
C TRP A 83 10.10 -2.30 6.04
N LEU A 84 9.33 -1.84 5.05
CA LEU A 84 7.99 -2.32 4.70
C LEU A 84 8.03 -3.18 3.42
N GLY A 85 8.71 -4.32 3.49
CA GLY A 85 8.83 -5.25 2.35
C GLY A 85 7.53 -5.96 1.96
N TYR A 86 6.52 -5.92 2.82
CA TYR A 86 5.26 -6.64 2.59
C TYR A 86 4.28 -5.95 1.62
N ALA A 87 4.52 -4.68 1.26
CA ALA A 87 3.66 -3.95 0.33
C ALA A 87 3.53 -4.67 -1.03
N ARG A 88 4.66 -5.17 -1.56
CA ARG A 88 4.69 -5.99 -2.78
C ARG A 88 3.85 -7.26 -2.64
N THR A 89 3.97 -7.94 -1.51
CA THR A 89 3.21 -9.18 -1.27
C THR A 89 1.71 -8.92 -1.16
N ILE A 90 1.29 -7.74 -0.67
CA ILE A 90 -0.13 -7.38 -0.67
C ILE A 90 -0.60 -7.07 -2.09
N GLU A 91 0.15 -6.28 -2.85
CA GLU A 91 -0.21 -5.88 -4.21
C GLU A 91 -0.32 -7.08 -5.16
N TYR A 92 0.71 -7.94 -5.17
CA TYR A 92 0.83 -9.02 -6.16
C TYR A 92 0.56 -10.43 -5.61
N GLY A 93 0.37 -10.56 -4.30
CA GLY A 93 0.35 -11.85 -3.63
C GLY A 93 1.76 -12.40 -3.37
N SER A 94 1.82 -13.63 -2.89
CA SER A 94 3.09 -14.34 -2.74
C SER A 94 3.34 -15.25 -3.97
N ASP A 95 4.58 -15.25 -4.48
CA ASP A 95 5.05 -16.09 -5.58
C ASP A 95 5.15 -17.58 -5.16
N GLY A 96 4.13 -18.08 -4.51
CA GLY A 96 4.08 -19.39 -3.89
C GLY A 96 3.92 -19.29 -2.37
N PRO A 97 3.93 -20.43 -1.68
CA PRO A 97 3.73 -20.45 -0.23
C PRO A 97 4.96 -19.92 0.50
N ILE A 98 4.75 -18.90 1.35
CA ILE A 98 5.74 -18.45 2.33
C ILE A 98 5.89 -19.56 3.36
N ARG A 99 7.10 -20.16 3.44
CA ARG A 99 7.38 -21.30 4.31
C ARG A 99 8.10 -20.87 5.58
N ALA A 100 7.77 -21.53 6.68
CA ALA A 100 8.58 -21.42 7.90
C ALA A 100 9.95 -22.10 7.69
N LYS A 101 10.98 -21.63 8.39
CA LYS A 101 12.28 -22.32 8.46
C LYS A 101 12.08 -23.73 9.01
N PRO A 102 12.96 -24.72 8.67
CA PRO A 102 12.90 -26.07 9.22
C PRO A 102 12.78 -26.06 10.76
N GLY A 103 11.94 -26.91 11.30
CA GLY A 103 11.67 -26.99 12.74
C GLY A 103 10.86 -25.83 13.34
N LYS A 104 10.43 -24.85 12.54
CA LYS A 104 9.67 -23.67 12.98
C LYS A 104 8.27 -23.62 12.35
N TYR A 105 7.44 -22.71 12.87
CA TYR A 105 6.11 -22.42 12.37
C TYR A 105 5.94 -20.92 12.12
N LEU A 106 5.15 -20.57 11.13
CA LEU A 106 4.61 -19.24 10.97
C LEU A 106 3.46 -19.06 11.96
N ARG A 107 3.45 -17.93 12.65
CA ARG A 107 2.47 -17.57 13.65
C ARG A 107 1.45 -16.62 13.02
N ILE A 108 0.21 -17.06 12.90
CA ILE A 108 -0.89 -16.26 12.39
C ILE A 108 -1.74 -15.81 13.58
N PRO A 109 -1.82 -14.50 13.88
CA PRO A 109 -2.62 -14.02 14.99
C PRO A 109 -4.10 -14.23 14.73
N MET A 110 -4.82 -14.72 15.74
CA MET A 110 -6.27 -14.84 15.78
C MET A 110 -6.87 -13.60 16.46
N LYS A 111 -8.20 -13.45 16.41
CA LYS A 111 -8.90 -12.26 16.97
C LYS A 111 -8.50 -11.96 18.43
N ALA A 112 -8.30 -12.99 19.26
CA ALA A 112 -7.90 -12.82 20.66
C ALA A 112 -6.49 -12.25 20.85
N ALA A 113 -5.60 -12.48 19.88
CA ALA A 113 -4.23 -11.96 19.90
C ALA A 113 -4.13 -10.52 19.38
N LEU A 114 -5.20 -9.96 18.84
CA LEU A 114 -5.20 -8.64 18.26
C LEU A 114 -5.67 -7.60 19.27
N THR A 115 -5.10 -6.40 19.21
CA THR A 115 -5.62 -5.21 19.87
C THR A 115 -6.91 -4.74 19.17
N GLN A 116 -7.61 -3.79 19.74
CA GLN A 116 -8.78 -3.18 19.11
C GLN A 116 -8.43 -2.57 17.74
N GLY A 117 -7.22 -2.01 17.57
CA GLY A 117 -6.69 -1.51 16.30
C GLY A 117 -6.15 -2.60 15.36
N GLY A 118 -6.35 -3.91 15.66
CA GLY A 118 -5.94 -5.02 14.81
C GLY A 118 -4.44 -5.35 14.84
N SER A 119 -3.64 -4.69 15.68
CA SER A 119 -2.22 -5.02 15.85
C SER A 119 -2.03 -6.27 16.72
N ASP A 120 -1.00 -7.05 16.45
CA ASP A 120 -0.61 -8.18 17.28
C ASP A 120 -0.15 -7.68 18.65
N ARG A 121 -0.79 -8.13 19.73
CA ARG A 121 -0.44 -7.76 21.12
C ARG A 121 0.99 -8.14 21.49
N TYR A 122 1.52 -9.22 20.87
CA TYR A 122 2.89 -9.70 21.06
C TYR A 122 3.64 -9.73 19.74
N GLY A 123 3.83 -8.59 19.12
CA GLY A 123 4.47 -8.43 17.81
C GLY A 123 5.91 -8.96 17.71
N GLY A 124 6.55 -9.30 18.85
CA GLY A 124 7.89 -9.85 18.93
C GLY A 124 7.98 -11.37 18.68
N PRO A 125 9.18 -11.93 18.57
CA PRO A 125 9.38 -13.37 18.43
C PRO A 125 8.94 -14.12 19.70
N LEU A 126 8.37 -15.34 19.54
CA LEU A 126 7.88 -16.15 20.67
C LEU A 126 8.94 -16.38 21.78
N ARG A 127 10.21 -16.45 21.39
CA ARG A 127 11.34 -16.63 22.32
C ARG A 127 11.53 -15.48 23.32
N THR A 128 10.98 -14.30 23.01
CA THR A 128 11.06 -13.12 23.90
C THR A 128 9.84 -13.00 24.82
N MET A 129 8.91 -13.94 24.72
CA MET A 129 7.74 -14.01 25.61
C MET A 129 8.10 -14.70 26.93
N ALA A 130 7.43 -14.28 27.99
CA ALA A 130 7.62 -14.91 29.29
C ALA A 130 7.38 -16.43 29.22
N PRO A 131 8.26 -17.25 29.79
CA PRO A 131 8.06 -18.70 29.88
C PRO A 131 6.71 -19.01 30.50
N GLY A 132 6.02 -20.04 29.99
CA GLY A 132 4.73 -20.45 30.52
C GLY A 132 3.50 -19.61 30.07
N LEU A 133 3.70 -18.52 29.31
CA LEU A 133 2.58 -17.70 28.85
C LEU A 133 1.73 -18.38 27.77
N PHE A 134 2.34 -19.26 26.98
CA PHE A 134 1.67 -19.98 25.89
C PHE A 134 1.93 -21.48 25.94
N ARG A 135 0.91 -22.26 25.56
CA ARG A 135 0.99 -23.70 25.36
C ARG A 135 0.63 -24.04 23.92
N VAL A 136 1.40 -24.94 23.31
CA VAL A 136 1.03 -25.52 22.00
C VAL A 136 -0.08 -26.53 22.20
N VAL A 137 -1.17 -26.37 21.48
CA VAL A 137 -2.31 -27.32 21.48
C VAL A 137 -2.66 -27.72 20.07
N GLN A 138 -3.10 -28.94 19.89
CA GLN A 138 -3.57 -29.48 18.61
C GLN A 138 -5.07 -29.73 18.67
N ILE A 139 -5.84 -29.17 17.75
CA ILE A 139 -7.28 -29.26 17.74
C ILE A 139 -7.77 -29.68 16.34
N PRO A 140 -8.48 -30.83 16.20
CA PRO A 140 -8.64 -31.87 17.22
C PRO A 140 -7.30 -32.58 17.57
N PRO A 141 -7.24 -33.28 18.71
CA PRO A 141 -6.04 -34.02 19.10
C PRO A 141 -5.58 -35.00 18.01
N LYS A 142 -4.26 -35.16 17.85
CA LYS A 142 -3.56 -36.06 16.90
C LYS A 142 -3.61 -35.66 15.40
N THR A 143 -4.71 -35.12 14.87
CA THR A 143 -4.86 -34.83 13.42
C THR A 143 -5.15 -33.37 13.10
N GLY A 144 -5.39 -32.55 14.11
CA GLY A 144 -5.84 -31.17 13.93
C GLY A 144 -4.73 -30.17 13.71
N LYS A 145 -5.19 -28.94 13.59
CA LYS A 145 -4.32 -27.77 13.40
C LYS A 145 -3.63 -27.41 14.72
N LEU A 146 -2.39 -26.92 14.64
CA LEU A 146 -1.64 -26.45 15.79
C LEU A 146 -1.99 -25.00 16.12
N TYR A 147 -2.13 -24.73 17.41
CA TYR A 147 -2.42 -23.41 17.94
C TYR A 147 -1.54 -23.09 19.15
N LEU A 148 -1.40 -21.81 19.46
CA LEU A 148 -0.92 -21.32 20.74
C LEU A 148 -2.09 -20.89 21.60
N LEU A 149 -2.29 -21.60 22.69
CA LEU A 149 -3.23 -21.25 23.74
C LEU A 149 -2.55 -20.27 24.69
N HIS A 150 -3.15 -19.12 24.92
CA HIS A 150 -2.71 -18.17 25.94
C HIS A 150 -3.24 -18.61 27.30
N ILE A 151 -2.35 -19.10 28.15
CA ILE A 151 -2.71 -19.76 29.42
C ILE A 151 -3.54 -18.86 30.31
N PRO A 152 -3.16 -17.58 30.59
CA PRO A 152 -3.93 -16.73 31.50
C PRO A 152 -5.37 -16.47 31.03
N SER A 153 -5.65 -16.45 29.73
CA SER A 153 -7.00 -16.16 29.22
C SER A 153 -7.77 -17.40 28.74
N GLY A 154 -7.15 -18.56 28.67
CA GLY A 154 -7.75 -19.78 28.12
C GLY A 154 -8.13 -19.69 26.65
N LYS A 155 -7.68 -18.66 25.90
CA LYS A 155 -8.07 -18.41 24.51
C LYS A 155 -6.97 -18.81 23.53
N LEU A 156 -7.38 -19.28 22.33
CA LEU A 156 -6.45 -19.50 21.22
C LEU A 156 -6.04 -18.16 20.63
N TRP A 157 -4.74 -17.85 20.71
CA TRP A 157 -4.21 -16.58 20.25
C TRP A 157 -3.57 -16.66 18.88
N TYR A 158 -2.92 -17.77 18.55
CA TYR A 158 -2.23 -17.92 17.28
C TYR A 158 -2.51 -19.28 16.66
N ARG A 159 -2.67 -19.29 15.35
CA ARG A 159 -2.60 -20.51 14.55
C ARG A 159 -1.16 -20.69 14.07
N LEU A 160 -0.63 -21.89 14.22
CA LEU A 160 0.68 -22.27 13.75
C LEU A 160 0.56 -23.00 12.42
N VAL A 161 1.28 -22.53 11.40
CA VAL A 161 1.28 -23.14 10.06
C VAL A 161 2.70 -23.27 9.54
N ARG A 162 2.97 -24.28 8.72
CA ARG A 162 4.27 -24.44 8.07
C ARG A 162 4.42 -23.57 6.84
N ALA A 163 3.32 -23.25 6.20
CA ALA A 163 3.29 -22.41 5.03
C ALA A 163 1.99 -21.60 4.95
N VAL A 164 2.03 -20.46 4.28
CA VAL A 164 0.88 -19.61 3.98
C VAL A 164 1.04 -19.01 2.61
N THR A 165 -0.02 -19.02 1.82
CA THR A 165 -0.09 -18.29 0.55
C THR A 165 -0.89 -17.01 0.78
N VAL A 166 -0.32 -15.89 0.42
CA VAL A 166 -0.98 -14.58 0.48
C VAL A 166 -1.61 -14.32 -0.90
N ARG A 167 -2.91 -14.15 -0.93
CA ARG A 167 -3.62 -13.75 -2.16
C ARG A 167 -3.32 -12.29 -2.46
N ALA A 168 -3.16 -11.96 -3.74
CA ALA A 168 -3.07 -10.58 -4.21
C ALA A 168 -4.29 -9.76 -3.79
N ARG A 169 -4.03 -8.57 -3.32
CA ARG A 169 -5.05 -7.55 -3.00
C ARG A 169 -4.53 -6.22 -3.51
N PRO A 170 -4.63 -5.98 -4.84
CA PRO A 170 -4.05 -4.81 -5.46
C PRO A 170 -4.70 -3.53 -4.91
N PHE A 171 -3.88 -2.57 -4.58
CA PHE A 171 -4.30 -1.27 -4.07
C PHE A 171 -3.63 -0.10 -4.82
N LEU A 172 -2.38 -0.28 -5.28
CA LEU A 172 -1.67 0.72 -6.08
C LEU A 172 -2.21 0.78 -7.50
N ARG A 173 -2.27 -0.38 -8.15
CA ARG A 173 -2.68 -0.46 -9.56
C ARG A 173 -4.05 0.15 -9.81
N PRO A 174 -5.14 -0.21 -9.09
CA PRO A 174 -6.44 0.41 -9.30
C PRO A 174 -6.42 1.92 -9.02
N GLY A 175 -5.64 2.38 -8.02
CA GLY A 175 -5.47 3.79 -7.72
C GLY A 175 -4.78 4.56 -8.86
N ALA A 176 -3.75 3.98 -9.44
CA ALA A 176 -3.04 4.55 -10.59
C ALA A 176 -3.94 4.62 -11.84
N GLU A 177 -4.71 3.57 -12.12
CA GLU A 177 -5.65 3.52 -13.26
C GLU A 177 -6.73 4.62 -13.16
N VAL A 178 -7.32 4.81 -11.99
CA VAL A 178 -8.29 5.88 -11.73
C VAL A 178 -7.65 7.26 -11.97
N ALA A 179 -6.44 7.48 -11.47
CA ALA A 179 -5.76 8.75 -11.59
C ALA A 179 -5.31 9.03 -13.03
N ALA A 180 -4.83 8.02 -13.75
CA ALA A 180 -4.45 8.14 -15.18
C ALA A 180 -5.62 8.60 -16.05
N GLY A 181 -6.83 8.07 -15.79
CA GLY A 181 -8.04 8.50 -16.48
C GLY A 181 -8.41 9.98 -16.25
N LEU A 182 -7.89 10.61 -15.18
CA LEU A 182 -8.14 12.03 -14.88
C LEU A 182 -7.06 12.97 -15.43
N PHE A 183 -5.93 12.46 -15.87
CA PHE A 183 -4.83 13.28 -16.40
C PHE A 183 -5.27 14.24 -17.52
N PRO A 184 -6.03 13.82 -18.56
CA PRO A 184 -6.48 14.73 -19.61
C PRO A 184 -7.30 15.91 -19.08
N ARG A 185 -8.13 15.66 -18.05
CA ARG A 185 -8.92 16.72 -17.41
C ARG A 185 -8.04 17.71 -16.64
N TYR A 186 -7.03 17.24 -15.92
CA TYR A 186 -6.08 18.12 -15.23
C TYR A 186 -5.27 18.93 -16.22
N LEU A 187 -4.80 18.30 -17.30
CA LEU A 187 -4.07 18.97 -18.36
C LEU A 187 -4.92 20.08 -19.02
N ALA A 188 -6.14 19.78 -19.42
CA ALA A 188 -7.05 20.77 -20.02
C ALA A 188 -7.33 21.92 -19.07
N LYS A 189 -7.57 21.66 -17.78
CA LYS A 189 -7.80 22.70 -16.77
C LYS A 189 -6.59 23.63 -16.61
N ASN A 190 -5.39 23.06 -16.51
CA ASN A 190 -4.16 23.84 -16.33
C ASN A 190 -3.81 24.64 -17.61
N LEU A 191 -4.02 24.02 -18.78
CA LEU A 191 -3.83 24.71 -20.06
C LEU A 191 -4.78 25.89 -20.20
N SER A 192 -6.07 25.72 -19.90
CA SER A 192 -7.06 26.80 -19.92
C SER A 192 -6.67 27.96 -18.99
N ARG A 193 -6.16 27.65 -17.79
CA ARG A 193 -5.66 28.69 -16.86
C ARG A 193 -4.47 29.44 -17.44
N ALA A 194 -3.49 28.72 -17.98
CA ALA A 194 -2.28 29.33 -18.54
C ALA A 194 -2.56 30.18 -19.81
N LEU A 195 -3.60 29.83 -20.58
CA LEU A 195 -4.01 30.60 -21.75
C LEU A 195 -4.83 31.83 -21.41
N ASN A 196 -5.38 31.93 -20.21
CA ASN A 196 -6.23 33.05 -19.76
C ASN A 196 -5.48 33.95 -18.73
N ALA A 197 -4.27 33.60 -18.35
CA ALA A 197 -3.38 34.45 -17.58
C ALA A 197 -2.55 35.35 -18.50
#